data_5967167214c27d4e2adbd49e10c44387
#
_entry.id   5967167214c27d4e2adbd49e10c44387
#
_cell.length_a   1.000
_cell.length_b   1.000
_cell.length_c   1.000
_cell.angle_alpha   90.00
_cell.angle_beta   90.00
_cell.angle_gamma   90.00
#
_symmetry.space_group_name_H-M   'P 1'
#
loop_
_entity.id
_entity.type
_entity.pdbx_description
1 polymer ?
#
loop_
_entity_poly.entity_id
_entity_poly.type
_entity_poly.pdbx_seq_one_letter_code
_entity_poly.pdbx_strand_id
1 'polypeptide(L)'
;MKLQALREEVNRLHAELPDNKLVAWTSGNVSARDPETGLIVIKASGVKFKDLTPENMVIVDENANIVEGDLKASSDTASHCYIYREMPDVFGIVHTHSRHAAAFSTLGRSIPCVLTAMADEFGGEIPCAGFAMIGGEEIGREVVRVLTGSRSPAALLQNHGVFTIGKNADSAVKAAVMCEDVAATVWTAMQMGTPIPLKPEDIERLYQRYTYVYGQ
;
A
#
# COMPACT_ATOMS: atom_id res chain seq x y z
N MET A 1 10.02 21.36 14.39
CA MET A 1 9.17 20.26 13.90
C MET A 1 10.08 19.12 13.49
N LYS A 2 9.92 17.96 14.11
CA LYS A 2 10.74 16.78 13.80
C LYS A 2 10.41 16.26 12.37
N LEU A 3 11.39 15.66 11.73
CA LEU A 3 11.28 15.01 10.40
C LEU A 3 10.60 15.89 9.34
N GLN A 4 10.96 17.15 9.26
CA GLN A 4 10.31 18.13 8.37
C GLN A 4 10.28 17.65 6.91
N ALA A 5 11.43 17.22 6.37
CA ALA A 5 11.52 16.74 4.98
C ALA A 5 10.61 15.52 4.73
N LEU A 6 10.56 14.58 5.68
CA LEU A 6 9.69 13.40 5.56
C LEU A 6 8.21 13.75 5.66
N ARG A 7 7.83 14.74 6.48
CA ARG A 7 6.46 15.26 6.54
C ARG A 7 6.05 15.90 5.20
N GLU A 8 6.93 16.68 4.60
CA GLU A 8 6.70 17.30 3.28
C GLU A 8 6.55 16.25 2.19
N GLU A 9 7.40 15.22 2.19
CA GLU A 9 7.31 14.10 1.26
C GLU A 9 5.99 13.35 1.42
N VAL A 10 5.65 12.91 2.63
CA VAL A 10 4.40 12.18 2.92
C VAL A 10 3.18 13.02 2.57
N ASN A 11 3.20 14.34 2.88
CA ASN A 11 2.13 15.25 2.51
C ASN A 11 1.96 15.35 0.99
N ARG A 12 3.04 15.53 0.25
CA ARG A 12 3.02 15.57 -1.22
C ARG A 12 2.44 14.28 -1.81
N LEU A 13 2.89 13.13 -1.31
CA LEU A 13 2.44 11.82 -1.79
C LEU A 13 0.97 11.53 -1.49
N HIS A 14 0.39 12.14 -0.45
CA HIS A 14 -1.05 12.02 -0.20
C HIS A 14 -1.91 12.61 -1.34
N ALA A 15 -1.42 13.60 -2.09
CA ALA A 15 -2.14 14.16 -3.23
C ALA A 15 -2.30 13.14 -4.37
N GLU A 16 -1.35 12.22 -4.52
CA GLU A 16 -1.42 11.16 -5.54
C GLU A 16 -2.63 10.24 -5.34
N LEU A 17 -3.10 10.06 -4.10
CA LEU A 17 -4.19 9.13 -3.83
C LEU A 17 -5.53 9.56 -4.45
N PRO A 18 -6.05 10.80 -4.24
CA PRO A 18 -7.25 11.27 -4.92
C PRO A 18 -7.03 11.52 -6.42
N ASP A 19 -5.85 11.97 -6.84
CA ASP A 19 -5.54 12.25 -8.25
C ASP A 19 -5.61 10.97 -9.09
N ASN A 20 -5.15 9.84 -8.52
CA ASN A 20 -5.27 8.52 -9.14
C ASN A 20 -6.56 7.76 -8.76
N LYS A 21 -7.54 8.42 -8.10
CA LYS A 21 -8.85 7.85 -7.71
C LYS A 21 -8.75 6.61 -6.80
N LEU A 22 -7.71 6.55 -5.98
CA LEU A 22 -7.46 5.42 -5.08
C LEU A 22 -8.25 5.50 -3.78
N VAL A 23 -8.82 6.67 -3.47
CA VAL A 23 -9.49 6.96 -2.20
C VAL A 23 -10.75 7.79 -2.40
N ALA A 24 -11.60 7.80 -1.37
CA ALA A 24 -12.79 8.64 -1.30
C ALA A 24 -12.82 9.38 0.04
N TRP A 25 -13.15 10.68 0.00
CA TRP A 25 -13.33 11.56 1.15
C TRP A 25 -12.05 11.67 2.01
N THR A 26 -11.99 10.99 3.18
CA THR A 26 -10.84 10.99 4.10
C THR A 26 -10.21 9.60 4.27
N SER A 27 -10.77 8.58 3.59
CA SER A 27 -10.29 7.19 3.69
C SER A 27 -8.94 7.02 3.00
N GLY A 28 -8.13 6.13 3.54
CA GLY A 28 -6.79 5.89 3.02
C GLY A 28 -5.73 6.85 3.57
N ASN A 29 -4.50 6.42 3.48
CA ASN A 29 -3.35 7.16 4.02
C ASN A 29 -2.03 6.64 3.45
N VAL A 30 -1.00 7.48 3.60
CA VAL A 30 0.41 7.17 3.36
C VAL A 30 1.14 7.30 4.68
N SER A 31 2.10 6.45 4.93
CA SER A 31 3.09 6.62 5.98
C SER A 31 4.50 6.38 5.48
N ALA A 32 5.47 6.95 6.18
CA ALA A 32 6.88 6.69 5.96
C ALA A 32 7.61 6.52 7.29
N ARG A 33 8.55 5.57 7.35
CA ARG A 33 9.45 5.37 8.47
C ARG A 33 10.80 6.02 8.18
N ASP A 34 11.26 6.84 9.10
CA ASP A 34 12.60 7.41 9.04
C ASP A 34 13.65 6.34 9.37
N PRO A 35 14.64 6.10 8.50
CA PRO A 35 15.63 5.05 8.71
C PRO A 35 16.61 5.32 9.86
N GLU A 36 16.81 6.59 10.25
CA GLU A 36 17.77 6.94 11.30
C GLU A 36 17.17 6.82 12.70
N THR A 37 15.90 7.24 12.85
CA THR A 37 15.23 7.30 14.16
C THR A 37 14.22 6.19 14.39
N GLY A 38 13.77 5.50 13.33
CA GLY A 38 12.68 4.53 13.36
C GLY A 38 11.30 5.16 13.55
N LEU A 39 11.21 6.50 13.67
CA LEU A 39 9.94 7.21 13.82
C LEU A 39 9.14 7.17 12.52
N ILE A 40 7.82 7.19 12.65
CA ILE A 40 6.89 7.04 11.54
C ILE A 40 6.08 8.32 11.40
N VAL A 41 6.06 8.88 10.19
CA VAL A 41 5.16 9.98 9.80
C VAL A 41 3.92 9.39 9.16
N ILE A 42 2.75 9.78 9.64
CA ILE A 42 1.46 9.28 9.13
C ILE A 42 0.41 10.39 9.11
N LYS A 43 -0.60 10.25 8.25
CA LYS A 43 -1.73 11.14 8.11
C LYS A 43 -2.53 11.24 9.41
N ALA A 44 -2.96 12.46 9.75
CA ALA A 44 -3.95 12.67 10.80
C ALA A 44 -5.33 12.13 10.40
N SER A 45 -6.04 11.54 11.36
CA SER A 45 -7.39 11.00 11.18
C SER A 45 -8.39 12.10 10.82
N GLY A 46 -9.30 11.84 9.88
CA GLY A 46 -10.41 12.71 9.53
C GLY A 46 -10.05 13.99 8.77
N VAL A 47 -8.77 14.28 8.51
CA VAL A 47 -8.35 15.42 7.68
C VAL A 47 -8.55 15.09 6.21
N LYS A 48 -9.21 15.97 5.44
CA LYS A 48 -9.39 15.82 4.00
C LYS A 48 -8.05 16.00 3.27
N PHE A 49 -7.86 15.29 2.16
CA PHE A 49 -6.61 15.35 1.39
C PHE A 49 -6.21 16.77 0.98
N LYS A 50 -7.18 17.62 0.57
CA LYS A 50 -6.94 19.01 0.19
C LYS A 50 -6.55 19.93 1.35
N ASP A 51 -6.81 19.52 2.58
CA ASP A 51 -6.56 20.29 3.81
C ASP A 51 -5.32 19.73 4.56
N LEU A 52 -4.64 18.73 3.98
CA LEU A 52 -3.40 18.19 4.53
C LEU A 52 -2.24 19.16 4.35
N THR A 53 -1.45 19.30 5.41
CA THR A 53 -0.21 20.07 5.42
C THR A 53 0.87 19.28 6.17
N PRO A 54 2.16 19.58 5.97
CA PRO A 54 3.22 18.93 6.72
C PRO A 54 3.06 19.09 8.25
N GLU A 55 2.46 20.18 8.71
CA GLU A 55 2.25 20.49 10.14
C GLU A 55 1.21 19.56 10.77
N ASN A 56 0.21 19.12 10.00
CA ASN A 56 -0.84 18.25 10.52
C ASN A 56 -0.57 16.74 10.28
N MET A 57 0.61 16.38 9.77
CA MET A 57 1.10 15.00 9.85
C MET A 57 1.46 14.66 11.29
N VAL A 58 1.18 13.44 11.71
CA VAL A 58 1.48 12.94 13.06
C VAL A 58 2.74 12.10 13.02
N ILE A 59 3.63 12.27 14.01
CA ILE A 59 4.77 11.38 14.21
C ILE A 59 4.44 10.42 15.34
N VAL A 60 4.64 9.14 15.08
CA VAL A 60 4.46 8.07 16.07
C VAL A 60 5.74 7.23 16.19
N ASP A 61 5.88 6.53 17.30
CA ASP A 61 6.87 5.47 17.48
C ASP A 61 6.36 4.14 16.90
N GLU A 62 7.19 3.10 16.94
CA GLU A 62 6.85 1.76 16.46
C GLU A 62 5.70 1.09 17.23
N ASN A 63 5.33 1.59 18.41
CA ASN A 63 4.23 1.13 19.23
C ASN A 63 2.97 1.98 19.07
N ALA A 64 2.94 2.85 18.03
CA ALA A 64 1.85 3.76 17.73
C ALA A 64 1.61 4.88 18.78
N ASN A 65 2.56 5.13 19.68
CA ASN A 65 2.48 6.28 20.58
C ASN A 65 2.82 7.55 19.84
N ILE A 66 2.03 8.61 20.05
CA ILE A 66 2.29 9.93 19.44
C ILE A 66 3.55 10.53 20.06
N VAL A 67 4.53 10.83 19.22
CA VAL A 67 5.77 11.52 19.57
C VAL A 67 5.69 13.01 19.32
N GLU A 68 5.01 13.41 18.23
CA GLU A 68 4.76 14.82 17.87
C GLU A 68 3.51 14.94 17.00
N GLY A 69 2.66 15.91 17.32
CA GLY A 69 1.42 16.26 16.63
C GLY A 69 0.25 16.45 17.59
N ASP A 70 -0.64 17.41 17.24
CA ASP A 70 -1.78 17.77 18.08
C ASP A 70 -3.06 17.01 17.69
N LEU A 71 -3.04 16.32 16.55
CA LEU A 71 -4.17 15.57 16.02
C LEU A 71 -4.04 14.09 16.32
N LYS A 72 -5.17 13.39 16.28
CA LYS A 72 -5.16 11.91 16.34
C LYS A 72 -4.54 11.36 15.05
N ALA A 73 -3.66 10.40 15.17
CA ALA A 73 -3.13 9.65 14.04
C ALA A 73 -4.25 8.83 13.34
N SER A 74 -4.00 8.42 12.09
CA SER A 74 -4.93 7.55 11.34
C SER A 74 -5.37 6.34 12.16
N SER A 75 -6.61 5.88 11.95
CA SER A 75 -7.11 4.62 12.53
C SER A 75 -6.27 3.40 12.16
N ASP A 76 -5.50 3.49 11.08
CA ASP A 76 -4.68 2.38 10.57
C ASP A 76 -3.27 2.37 11.17
N THR A 77 -2.94 3.35 12.03
CA THR A 77 -1.59 3.53 12.57
C THR A 77 -1.04 2.26 13.24
N ALA A 78 -1.85 1.56 14.03
CA ALA A 78 -1.41 0.31 14.68
C ALA A 78 -1.01 -0.77 13.66
N SER A 79 -1.78 -0.87 12.56
CA SER A 79 -1.49 -1.81 11.47
C SER A 79 -0.21 -1.45 10.71
N HIS A 80 0.01 -0.14 10.43
CA HIS A 80 1.25 0.33 9.80
C HIS A 80 2.46 0.05 10.70
N CYS A 81 2.36 0.38 11.99
CA CYS A 81 3.43 0.12 12.96
C CYS A 81 3.76 -1.38 13.06
N TYR A 82 2.75 -2.25 13.07
CA TYR A 82 2.95 -3.70 13.04
C TYR A 82 3.73 -4.14 11.81
N ILE A 83 3.34 -3.68 10.60
CA ILE A 83 4.05 -4.01 9.37
C ILE A 83 5.51 -3.54 9.43
N TYR A 84 5.77 -2.32 9.90
CA TYR A 84 7.14 -1.80 10.02
C TYR A 84 8.00 -2.61 11.01
N ARG A 85 7.43 -3.14 12.09
CA ARG A 85 8.17 -3.99 13.05
C ARG A 85 8.53 -5.34 12.45
N GLU A 86 7.58 -5.97 11.77
CA GLU A 86 7.74 -7.32 11.24
C GLU A 86 8.48 -7.37 9.88
N MET A 87 8.53 -6.24 9.18
CA MET A 87 9.17 -6.12 7.86
C MET A 87 10.21 -4.97 7.88
N PRO A 88 11.43 -5.23 8.37
CA PRO A 88 12.43 -4.19 8.63
C PRO A 88 12.90 -3.44 7.37
N ASP A 89 12.78 -4.04 6.19
CA ASP A 89 13.16 -3.44 4.91
C ASP A 89 12.06 -2.55 4.31
N VAL A 90 10.89 -2.45 4.95
CA VAL A 90 9.79 -1.58 4.54
C VAL A 90 9.96 -0.20 5.17
N PHE A 91 9.97 0.85 4.34
CA PHE A 91 10.06 2.24 4.78
C PHE A 91 8.92 3.12 4.30
N GLY A 92 8.02 2.59 3.48
CA GLY A 92 6.78 3.24 3.06
C GLY A 92 5.60 2.27 3.05
N ILE A 93 4.43 2.75 3.49
CA ILE A 93 3.17 1.98 3.45
C ILE A 93 2.06 2.89 2.97
N VAL A 94 1.19 2.34 2.11
CA VAL A 94 -0.03 3.02 1.66
C VAL A 94 -1.23 2.11 1.87
N HIS A 95 -2.30 2.70 2.39
CA HIS A 95 -3.61 2.08 2.46
C HIS A 95 -4.59 2.81 1.55
N THR A 96 -5.33 2.07 0.73
CA THR A 96 -6.32 2.62 -0.21
C THR A 96 -7.62 1.82 -0.21
N HIS A 97 -8.69 2.47 -0.70
CA HIS A 97 -9.98 1.84 -0.99
C HIS A 97 -10.26 1.93 -2.50
N SER A 98 -9.25 1.69 -3.31
CA SER A 98 -9.32 1.75 -4.76
C SER A 98 -10.35 0.76 -5.31
N ARG A 99 -11.16 1.22 -6.27
CA ARG A 99 -12.45 0.60 -6.62
C ARG A 99 -12.32 -0.84 -7.11
N HIS A 100 -11.43 -1.08 -8.08
CA HIS A 100 -11.35 -2.40 -8.71
C HIS A 100 -10.62 -3.40 -7.81
N ALA A 101 -9.52 -2.99 -7.19
CA ALA A 101 -8.81 -3.84 -6.25
C ALA A 101 -9.67 -4.18 -5.02
N ALA A 102 -10.42 -3.20 -4.49
CA ALA A 102 -11.38 -3.46 -3.41
C ALA A 102 -12.51 -4.40 -3.85
N ALA A 103 -12.97 -4.33 -5.11
CA ALA A 103 -13.97 -5.26 -5.63
C ALA A 103 -13.44 -6.70 -5.63
N PHE A 104 -12.19 -6.96 -6.02
CA PHE A 104 -11.56 -8.28 -5.88
C PHE A 104 -11.50 -8.72 -4.42
N SER A 105 -11.17 -7.81 -3.51
CA SER A 105 -11.10 -8.11 -2.07
C SER A 105 -12.45 -8.57 -1.50
N THR A 106 -13.59 -8.04 -1.99
CA THR A 106 -14.92 -8.48 -1.54
C THR A 106 -15.26 -9.92 -1.93
N LEU A 107 -14.56 -10.46 -2.92
CA LEU A 107 -14.67 -11.85 -3.34
C LEU A 107 -13.70 -12.78 -2.60
N GLY A 108 -12.81 -12.23 -1.75
CA GLY A 108 -11.73 -12.98 -1.11
C GLY A 108 -10.76 -13.61 -2.11
N ARG A 109 -10.54 -12.97 -3.27
CA ARG A 109 -9.75 -13.51 -4.39
C ARG A 109 -8.52 -12.65 -4.66
N SER A 110 -7.39 -13.31 -4.88
CA SER A 110 -6.19 -12.70 -5.45
C SER A 110 -6.47 -12.19 -6.87
N ILE A 111 -5.70 -11.19 -7.32
CA ILE A 111 -5.72 -10.76 -8.71
C ILE A 111 -4.70 -11.61 -9.47
N PRO A 112 -5.13 -12.44 -10.45
CA PRO A 112 -4.23 -13.35 -11.16
C PRO A 112 -3.25 -12.60 -12.05
N CYS A 113 -2.03 -13.09 -12.18
CA CYS A 113 -1.01 -12.50 -13.05
C CYS A 113 -1.31 -12.80 -14.53
N VAL A 114 -1.90 -11.83 -15.21
CA VAL A 114 -2.30 -11.95 -16.64
C VAL A 114 -1.70 -10.84 -17.51
N LEU A 115 -0.96 -9.92 -16.92
CA LEU A 115 -0.32 -8.80 -17.61
C LEU A 115 1.18 -8.79 -17.33
N THR A 116 1.97 -8.38 -18.33
CA THR A 116 3.43 -8.21 -18.15
C THR A 116 3.76 -7.19 -17.08
N ALA A 117 2.96 -6.10 -16.97
CA ALA A 117 3.09 -5.11 -15.90
C ALA A 117 2.90 -5.72 -14.50
N MET A 118 2.07 -6.76 -14.36
CA MET A 118 1.94 -7.49 -13.09
C MET A 118 3.17 -8.33 -12.79
N ALA A 119 3.71 -9.00 -13.81
CA ALA A 119 4.94 -9.78 -13.65
C ALA A 119 6.11 -8.86 -13.28
N ASP A 120 6.22 -7.70 -13.92
CA ASP A 120 7.26 -6.70 -13.65
C ASP A 120 7.16 -6.16 -12.20
N GLU A 121 6.02 -5.59 -11.82
CA GLU A 121 5.86 -4.86 -10.55
C GLU A 121 5.59 -5.77 -9.35
N PHE A 122 4.82 -6.84 -9.54
CA PHE A 122 4.36 -7.71 -8.44
C PHE A 122 5.04 -9.08 -8.43
N GLY A 123 5.75 -9.44 -9.48
CA GLY A 123 6.42 -10.74 -9.58
C GLY A 123 5.47 -11.94 -9.55
N GLY A 124 4.17 -11.70 -9.80
CA GLY A 124 3.14 -12.74 -9.75
C GLY A 124 1.75 -12.17 -9.52
N GLU A 125 0.89 -12.95 -8.87
CA GLU A 125 -0.43 -12.51 -8.44
C GLU A 125 -0.36 -11.49 -7.30
N ILE A 126 -1.40 -10.66 -7.15
CA ILE A 126 -1.56 -9.81 -5.97
C ILE A 126 -2.42 -10.60 -4.97
N PRO A 127 -1.87 -10.99 -3.82
CA PRO A 127 -2.56 -11.87 -2.88
C PRO A 127 -3.71 -11.16 -2.17
N CYS A 128 -4.74 -11.94 -1.79
CA CYS A 128 -5.81 -11.49 -0.93
C CYS A 128 -5.66 -12.10 0.47
N ALA A 129 -5.52 -11.26 1.48
CA ALA A 129 -5.50 -11.63 2.88
C ALA A 129 -6.94 -11.89 3.40
N GLY A 130 -7.04 -12.49 4.57
CA GLY A 130 -8.31 -12.73 5.25
C GLY A 130 -8.96 -11.45 5.76
N PHE A 131 -10.20 -11.59 6.25
CA PHE A 131 -10.89 -10.50 6.94
C PHE A 131 -10.23 -10.21 8.28
N ALA A 132 -10.01 -8.92 8.57
CA ALA A 132 -9.48 -8.44 9.83
C ALA A 132 -10.26 -7.22 10.32
N MET A 133 -10.39 -7.07 11.64
CA MET A 133 -11.03 -5.89 12.23
C MET A 133 -10.12 -4.68 12.14
N ILE A 134 -10.73 -3.51 11.93
CA ILE A 134 -10.03 -2.23 11.87
C ILE A 134 -9.73 -1.69 13.27
N GLY A 135 -8.69 -0.86 13.38
CA GLY A 135 -8.35 -0.10 14.58
C GLY A 135 -7.28 -0.73 15.48
N GLY A 136 -6.88 -1.97 15.21
CA GLY A 136 -5.79 -2.67 15.90
C GLY A 136 -4.67 -3.09 14.94
N GLU A 137 -3.93 -4.12 15.35
CA GLU A 137 -2.82 -4.70 14.54
C GLU A 137 -3.28 -5.81 13.59
N GLU A 138 -4.52 -6.25 13.67
CA GLU A 138 -5.04 -7.43 12.97
C GLU A 138 -4.86 -7.33 11.46
N ILE A 139 -5.12 -6.15 10.89
CA ILE A 139 -4.86 -5.86 9.47
C ILE A 139 -3.37 -6.00 9.16
N GLY A 140 -2.51 -5.43 10.00
CA GLY A 140 -1.06 -5.54 9.83
C GLY A 140 -0.58 -6.98 9.83
N ARG A 141 -1.12 -7.83 10.73
CA ARG A 141 -0.83 -9.27 10.79
C ARG A 141 -1.20 -9.98 9.50
N GLU A 142 -2.38 -9.70 8.96
CA GLU A 142 -2.85 -10.31 7.71
C GLU A 142 -2.00 -9.86 6.51
N VAL A 143 -1.61 -8.57 6.44
CA VAL A 143 -0.71 -8.06 5.39
C VAL A 143 0.65 -8.77 5.47
N VAL A 144 1.28 -8.81 6.64
CA VAL A 144 2.57 -9.49 6.84
C VAL A 144 2.47 -10.97 6.46
N ARG A 145 1.40 -11.65 6.90
CA ARG A 145 1.19 -13.08 6.60
C ARG A 145 1.21 -13.38 5.11
N VAL A 146 0.57 -12.55 4.27
CA VAL A 146 0.48 -12.84 2.83
C VAL A 146 1.65 -12.26 2.02
N LEU A 147 2.33 -11.24 2.54
CA LEU A 147 3.48 -10.63 1.87
C LEU A 147 4.81 -11.30 2.25
N THR A 148 4.88 -11.99 3.40
CA THR A 148 6.10 -12.73 3.77
C THR A 148 6.37 -13.84 2.76
N GLY A 149 7.53 -13.75 2.10
CA GLY A 149 7.92 -14.67 1.02
C GLY A 149 7.24 -14.39 -0.32
N SER A 150 6.36 -13.39 -0.43
CA SER A 150 5.81 -12.90 -1.68
C SER A 150 6.74 -11.84 -2.30
N ARG A 151 6.72 -11.74 -3.63
CA ARG A 151 7.36 -10.63 -4.37
C ARG A 151 6.46 -9.42 -4.49
N SER A 152 5.15 -9.62 -4.30
CA SER A 152 4.16 -8.57 -4.44
C SER A 152 4.35 -7.49 -3.36
N PRO A 153 4.48 -6.21 -3.73
CA PRO A 153 4.43 -5.10 -2.78
C PRO A 153 2.99 -4.73 -2.38
N ALA A 154 1.97 -5.45 -2.87
CA ALA A 154 0.57 -5.17 -2.60
C ALA A 154 -0.16 -6.40 -2.05
N ALA A 155 -1.07 -6.17 -1.11
CA ALA A 155 -2.02 -7.16 -0.59
C ALA A 155 -3.43 -6.58 -0.58
N LEU A 156 -4.39 -7.35 -1.06
CA LEU A 156 -5.81 -7.08 -0.83
C LEU A 156 -6.19 -7.56 0.57
N LEU A 157 -7.13 -6.88 1.21
CA LEU A 157 -7.73 -7.29 2.48
C LEU A 157 -9.19 -7.62 2.24
N GLN A 158 -9.61 -8.82 2.57
CA GLN A 158 -10.98 -9.28 2.36
C GLN A 158 -11.99 -8.29 2.93
N ASN A 159 -12.97 -7.86 2.09
CA ASN A 159 -14.04 -6.91 2.42
C ASN A 159 -13.57 -5.53 2.91
N HIS A 160 -12.34 -5.11 2.56
CA HIS A 160 -11.82 -3.82 3.04
C HIS A 160 -11.19 -3.00 1.89
N GLY A 161 -9.97 -3.29 1.51
CA GLY A 161 -9.21 -2.48 0.55
C GLY A 161 -7.84 -3.07 0.26
N VAL A 162 -6.86 -2.20 0.10
CA VAL A 162 -5.50 -2.55 -0.31
C VAL A 162 -4.48 -1.96 0.64
N PHE A 163 -3.46 -2.73 0.97
CA PHE A 163 -2.21 -2.25 1.55
C PHE A 163 -1.07 -2.47 0.57
N THR A 164 -0.21 -1.46 0.43
CA THR A 164 1.03 -1.57 -0.33
C THR A 164 2.22 -1.16 0.52
N ILE A 165 3.35 -1.80 0.26
CA ILE A 165 4.61 -1.58 0.96
C ILE A 165 5.71 -1.19 -0.03
N GLY A 166 6.74 -0.52 0.45
CA GLY A 166 7.88 -0.13 -0.38
C GLY A 166 9.12 0.20 0.42
N LYS A 167 10.25 0.27 -0.28
CA LYS A 167 11.54 0.73 0.28
C LYS A 167 11.55 2.23 0.61
N ASN A 168 10.52 2.97 0.24
CA ASN A 168 10.20 4.35 0.59
C ASN A 168 8.71 4.59 0.30
N ALA A 169 8.18 5.74 0.71
CA ALA A 169 6.77 6.07 0.51
C ALA A 169 6.40 6.20 -0.97
N ASP A 170 7.28 6.72 -1.80
CA ASP A 170 7.06 6.87 -3.24
C ASP A 170 6.83 5.52 -3.93
N SER A 171 7.69 4.53 -3.65
CA SER A 171 7.51 3.17 -4.19
C SER A 171 6.25 2.47 -3.70
N ALA A 172 5.82 2.73 -2.47
CA ALA A 172 4.55 2.22 -1.95
C ALA A 172 3.33 2.86 -2.64
N VAL A 173 3.39 4.18 -2.92
CA VAL A 173 2.34 4.89 -3.69
C VAL A 173 2.30 4.37 -5.13
N LYS A 174 3.46 4.22 -5.78
CA LYS A 174 3.54 3.62 -7.12
C LYS A 174 2.87 2.25 -7.15
N ALA A 175 3.17 1.37 -6.18
CA ALA A 175 2.56 0.05 -6.09
C ALA A 175 1.03 0.13 -5.93
N ALA A 176 0.50 1.12 -5.19
CA ALA A 176 -0.94 1.33 -5.03
C ALA A 176 -1.62 1.76 -6.35
N VAL A 177 -0.99 2.68 -7.11
CA VAL A 177 -1.47 3.10 -8.43
C VAL A 177 -1.49 1.93 -9.39
N MET A 178 -0.38 1.18 -9.49
CA MET A 178 -0.26 0.02 -10.36
C MET A 178 -1.24 -1.10 -9.97
N CYS A 179 -1.49 -1.30 -8.67
CA CYS A 179 -2.46 -2.29 -8.19
C CYS A 179 -3.87 -2.00 -8.71
N GLU A 180 -4.32 -0.76 -8.65
CA GLU A 180 -5.64 -0.35 -9.15
C GLU A 180 -5.72 -0.45 -10.68
N ASP A 181 -4.68 -0.01 -11.40
CA ASP A 181 -4.63 -0.05 -12.87
C ASP A 181 -4.75 -1.49 -13.41
N VAL A 182 -3.94 -2.42 -12.86
CA VAL A 182 -4.01 -3.82 -13.27
C VAL A 182 -5.31 -4.49 -12.83
N ALA A 183 -5.84 -4.14 -11.64
CA ALA A 183 -7.14 -4.64 -11.18
C ALA A 183 -8.26 -4.22 -12.12
N ALA A 184 -8.29 -2.96 -12.56
CA ALA A 184 -9.26 -2.45 -13.53
C ALA A 184 -9.18 -3.18 -14.87
N THR A 185 -7.97 -3.40 -15.36
CA THR A 185 -7.74 -4.12 -16.63
C THR A 185 -8.18 -5.57 -16.53
N VAL A 186 -7.80 -6.28 -15.45
CA VAL A 186 -8.19 -7.69 -15.23
C VAL A 186 -9.70 -7.81 -15.08
N TRP A 187 -10.34 -6.92 -14.31
CA TRP A 187 -11.81 -6.88 -14.19
C TRP A 187 -12.49 -6.67 -15.54
N THR A 188 -12.00 -5.73 -16.35
CA THR A 188 -12.54 -5.48 -17.69
C THR A 188 -12.41 -6.72 -18.58
N ALA A 189 -11.25 -7.37 -18.59
CA ALA A 189 -11.03 -8.59 -19.36
C ALA A 189 -11.99 -9.72 -18.94
N MET A 190 -12.26 -9.86 -17.63
CA MET A 190 -13.22 -10.85 -17.11
C MET A 190 -14.66 -10.63 -17.59
N GLN A 191 -15.04 -9.40 -17.98
CA GLN A 191 -16.35 -9.15 -18.60
C GLN A 191 -16.40 -9.63 -20.06
N MET A 192 -15.23 -9.76 -20.71
CA MET A 192 -15.13 -10.19 -22.12
C MET A 192 -14.87 -11.68 -22.24
N GLY A 193 -14.37 -12.33 -21.20
CA GLY A 193 -14.03 -13.74 -21.19
C GLY A 193 -13.11 -14.13 -20.04
N THR A 194 -12.48 -15.29 -20.14
CA THR A 194 -11.50 -15.75 -19.13
C THR A 194 -10.10 -15.27 -19.51
N PRO A 195 -9.46 -14.41 -18.70
CA PRO A 195 -8.08 -13.99 -18.95
C PRO A 195 -7.12 -15.18 -19.00
N ILE A 196 -6.10 -15.11 -19.86
CA ILE A 196 -5.07 -16.14 -20.00
C ILE A 196 -3.93 -15.81 -19.03
N PRO A 197 -3.64 -16.64 -18.02
CA PRO A 197 -2.53 -16.42 -17.10
C PRO A 197 -1.17 -16.47 -17.83
N LEU A 198 -0.23 -15.63 -17.37
CA LEU A 198 1.16 -15.75 -17.76
C LEU A 198 1.75 -17.05 -17.21
N LYS A 199 2.69 -17.65 -17.96
CA LYS A 199 3.40 -18.82 -17.49
C LYS A 199 4.42 -18.45 -16.41
N PRO A 200 4.68 -19.34 -15.44
CA PRO A 200 5.63 -19.06 -14.36
C PRO A 200 7.03 -18.64 -14.86
N GLU A 201 7.52 -19.28 -15.95
CA GLU A 201 8.81 -18.96 -16.55
C GLU A 201 8.85 -17.57 -17.17
N ASP A 202 7.73 -17.09 -17.74
CA ASP A 202 7.64 -15.74 -18.30
C ASP A 202 7.55 -14.69 -17.18
N ILE A 203 6.79 -14.97 -16.11
CA ILE A 203 6.74 -14.13 -14.92
C ILE A 203 8.14 -13.96 -14.32
N GLU A 204 8.89 -15.05 -14.14
CA GLU A 204 10.25 -15.00 -13.60
C GLU A 204 11.17 -14.13 -14.46
N ARG A 205 11.17 -14.32 -15.79
CA ARG A 205 12.01 -13.54 -16.72
C ARG A 205 11.68 -12.06 -16.70
N LEU A 206 10.39 -11.71 -16.67
CA LEU A 206 9.93 -10.32 -16.63
C LEU A 206 10.33 -9.66 -15.33
N TYR A 207 10.08 -10.30 -14.20
CA TYR A 207 10.44 -9.79 -12.87
C TYR A 207 11.94 -9.55 -12.73
N GLN A 208 12.78 -10.54 -13.15
CA GLN A 208 14.24 -10.40 -13.13
C GLN A 208 14.71 -9.23 -14.01
N ARG A 209 14.17 -9.13 -15.23
CA ARG A 209 14.49 -8.03 -16.13
C ARG A 209 14.13 -6.67 -15.52
N TYR A 210 12.94 -6.56 -14.93
CA TYR A 210 12.47 -5.33 -14.33
C TYR A 210 13.31 -4.93 -13.11
N THR A 211 13.60 -5.88 -12.24
CA THR A 211 14.31 -5.63 -10.99
C THR A 211 15.78 -5.27 -11.21
N TYR A 212 16.46 -5.90 -12.20
CA TYR A 212 17.92 -5.80 -12.33
C TYR A 212 18.41 -5.12 -13.60
N VAL A 213 17.56 -4.93 -14.61
CA VAL A 213 17.98 -4.40 -15.92
C VAL A 213 17.17 -3.17 -16.33
N TYR A 214 15.92 -3.07 -15.91
CA TYR A 214 14.98 -2.01 -16.30
C TYR A 214 14.48 -1.26 -15.07
N GLY A 215 14.23 0.05 -15.20
CA GLY A 215 13.66 0.84 -14.10
C GLY A 215 14.72 1.59 -13.28
N GLN A 216 15.67 2.21 -13.98
CA GLN A 216 16.59 3.20 -13.39
C GLN A 216 15.90 4.54 -13.23
#